data_464edfc66eec2199a10d22ff05043c66
#
_entry.id   464edfc66eec2199a10d22ff05043c66
#
_cell.length_a   1.000
_cell.length_b   1.000
_cell.length_c   1.000
_cell.angle_alpha   90.00
_cell.angle_beta   90.00
_cell.angle_gamma   90.00
#
_symmetry.space_group_name_H-M   'P 1'
#
loop_
_entity.id
_entity.type
_entity.pdbx_description
1 polymer ?
#
loop_
_entity_poly.entity_id
_entity_poly.type
_entity_poly.pdbx_seq_one_letter_code
_entity_poly.pdbx_strand_id
1 'polypeptide(L)'
;AGLNQALRELFLKREAEGGKYANPNPYTVRNKDLFESHFDLFDWPEPVVAELREFCLSNLLRTVAQLNNYDMATMKQINIATDAWFHITRRNGFFGIHNHPMASWSGVYCVAPGEHDANQADSGKLRFVNPNMAGNMYVDVGSAMVQPPYGMSNMGYSLAAGQLVIFPSWLSHYVMPF
;
A
#
# COMPACT_ATOMS: atom_id res chain seq x y z
N ALA A 1 -16.69 18.22 -0.11
CA ALA A 1 -15.63 17.48 0.55
C ALA A 1 -14.74 16.87 -0.54
N GLY A 2 -13.42 16.89 -0.37
CA GLY A 2 -12.51 16.25 -1.33
C GLY A 2 -12.57 14.71 -1.22
N LEU A 3 -12.07 14.02 -2.25
CA LEU A 3 -12.05 12.55 -2.35
C LEU A 3 -11.64 11.88 -1.01
N ASN A 4 -10.51 12.28 -0.44
CA ASN A 4 -9.99 11.67 0.78
C ASN A 4 -10.91 11.83 2.00
N GLN A 5 -11.55 12.98 2.15
CA GLN A 5 -12.50 13.18 3.24
C GLN A 5 -13.72 12.26 3.10
N ALA A 6 -14.27 12.15 1.90
CA ALA A 6 -15.39 11.27 1.64
C ALA A 6 -15.05 9.78 1.80
N LEU A 7 -13.84 9.37 1.36
CA LEU A 7 -13.33 8.01 1.60
C LEU A 7 -13.15 7.72 3.09
N ARG A 8 -12.55 8.66 3.84
CA ARG A 8 -12.36 8.51 5.28
C ARG A 8 -13.70 8.32 6.01
N GLU A 9 -14.70 9.14 5.69
CA GLU A 9 -16.05 9.02 6.28
C GLU A 9 -16.70 7.68 5.94
N LEU A 10 -16.62 7.25 4.68
CA LEU A 10 -17.11 5.95 4.24
C LEU A 10 -16.45 4.81 4.99
N PHE A 11 -15.11 4.78 5.06
CA PHE A 11 -14.36 3.68 5.65
C PHE A 11 -14.59 3.58 7.17
N LEU A 12 -14.64 4.70 7.88
CA LEU A 12 -14.99 4.71 9.30
C LEU A 12 -16.43 4.20 9.54
N LYS A 13 -17.38 4.55 8.66
CA LYS A 13 -18.73 4.02 8.72
C LYS A 13 -18.74 2.50 8.51
N ARG A 14 -18.02 1.98 7.53
CA ARG A 14 -17.95 0.54 7.23
C ARG A 14 -17.26 -0.24 8.33
N GLU A 15 -16.21 0.31 8.94
CA GLU A 15 -15.60 -0.28 10.11
C GLU A 15 -16.60 -0.40 11.27
N ALA A 16 -17.41 0.64 11.54
CA ALA A 16 -18.40 0.63 12.59
C ALA A 16 -19.51 -0.42 12.36
N GLU A 17 -19.77 -0.80 11.11
CA GLU A 17 -20.69 -1.90 10.76
C GLU A 17 -20.07 -3.30 11.01
N GLY A 18 -18.82 -3.37 11.42
CA GLY A 18 -18.14 -4.55 11.95
C GLY A 18 -18.01 -5.70 10.96
N GLY A 19 -18.34 -6.92 11.41
CA GLY A 19 -18.11 -8.18 10.69
C GLY A 19 -18.67 -8.27 9.28
N LYS A 20 -19.59 -7.37 8.90
CA LYS A 20 -20.12 -7.32 7.53
C LYS A 20 -19.05 -6.91 6.50
N TYR A 21 -18.09 -6.09 6.91
CA TYR A 21 -17.05 -5.56 6.02
C TYR A 21 -15.64 -5.98 6.40
N ALA A 22 -15.47 -6.62 7.56
CA ALA A 22 -14.17 -7.09 8.01
C ALA A 22 -13.72 -8.34 7.25
N ASN A 23 -12.43 -8.43 6.90
CA ASN A 23 -11.85 -9.65 6.34
C ASN A 23 -12.03 -10.81 7.33
N PRO A 24 -12.77 -11.88 6.99
CA PRO A 24 -13.02 -12.99 7.91
C PRO A 24 -11.80 -13.91 8.07
N ASN A 25 -10.85 -13.88 7.14
CA ASN A 25 -9.73 -14.80 7.07
C ASN A 25 -8.41 -14.06 6.82
N PRO A 26 -7.92 -13.26 7.78
CA PRO A 26 -6.67 -12.53 7.62
C PRO A 26 -5.46 -13.47 7.62
N TYR A 27 -4.62 -13.39 6.60
CA TYR A 27 -3.38 -14.16 6.50
C TYR A 27 -2.18 -13.45 7.13
N THR A 28 -2.09 -12.14 6.90
CA THR A 28 -0.93 -11.36 7.34
C THR A 28 -0.98 -11.08 8.83
N VAL A 29 0.15 -11.22 9.51
CA VAL A 29 0.28 -10.94 10.94
C VAL A 29 -0.06 -9.48 11.22
N ARG A 30 -0.99 -9.26 12.12
CA ARG A 30 -1.46 -7.95 12.57
C ARG A 30 -1.97 -8.04 13.99
N ASN A 31 -2.17 -6.90 14.65
CA ASN A 31 -2.85 -6.87 15.95
C ASN A 31 -4.29 -6.35 15.82
N LYS A 32 -4.99 -6.30 16.97
CA LYS A 32 -6.39 -5.84 17.06
C LYS A 32 -6.59 -4.36 16.72
N ASP A 33 -5.52 -3.57 16.69
CA ASP A 33 -5.56 -2.13 16.45
C ASP A 33 -5.51 -1.79 14.95
N LEU A 34 -5.60 -2.82 14.09
CA LEU A 34 -5.74 -2.69 12.65
C LEU A 34 -7.04 -3.38 12.19
N PHE A 35 -7.90 -2.62 11.53
CA PHE A 35 -9.04 -3.13 10.77
C PHE A 35 -8.64 -3.33 9.31
N GLU A 36 -9.00 -4.47 8.73
CA GLU A 36 -8.87 -4.78 7.32
C GLU A 36 -10.22 -5.16 6.74
N SER A 37 -10.62 -4.53 5.64
CA SER A 37 -11.88 -4.85 4.98
C SER A 37 -11.78 -6.12 4.13
N HIS A 38 -12.93 -6.61 3.63
CA HIS A 38 -12.99 -7.53 2.49
C HIS A 38 -12.24 -6.96 1.29
N PHE A 39 -11.86 -7.83 0.35
CA PHE A 39 -11.06 -7.49 -0.83
C PHE A 39 -11.89 -7.03 -2.04
N ASP A 40 -13.13 -6.67 -1.81
CA ASP A 40 -14.14 -6.28 -2.81
C ASP A 40 -14.36 -4.75 -2.90
N LEU A 41 -13.49 -3.94 -2.30
CA LEU A 41 -13.66 -2.49 -2.21
C LEU A 41 -14.01 -1.85 -3.57
N PHE A 42 -13.35 -2.25 -4.65
CA PHE A 42 -13.59 -1.65 -5.97
C PHE A 42 -14.90 -2.07 -6.64
N ASP A 43 -15.64 -3.00 -6.05
CA ASP A 43 -16.97 -3.43 -6.49
C ASP A 43 -18.09 -2.71 -5.74
N TRP A 44 -17.76 -1.86 -4.79
CA TRP A 44 -18.76 -1.11 -4.03
C TRP A 44 -19.41 -0.02 -4.89
N PRO A 45 -20.73 0.23 -4.70
CA PRO A 45 -21.50 1.11 -5.58
C PRO A 45 -21.29 2.62 -5.32
N GLU A 46 -20.56 2.99 -4.27
CA GLU A 46 -20.38 4.39 -3.89
C GLU A 46 -19.55 5.16 -4.94
N PRO A 47 -20.03 6.33 -5.42
CA PRO A 47 -19.32 7.12 -6.43
C PRO A 47 -17.89 7.49 -6.05
N VAL A 48 -17.64 7.71 -4.75
CA VAL A 48 -16.31 8.01 -4.24
C VAL A 48 -15.33 6.83 -4.40
N VAL A 49 -15.83 5.59 -4.38
CA VAL A 49 -15.03 4.39 -4.64
C VAL A 49 -14.72 4.28 -6.14
N ALA A 50 -15.68 4.58 -7.00
CA ALA A 50 -15.46 4.63 -8.45
C ALA A 50 -14.37 5.66 -8.82
N GLU A 51 -14.38 6.85 -8.20
CA GLU A 51 -13.35 7.88 -8.38
C GLU A 51 -11.97 7.39 -7.94
N LEU A 52 -11.87 6.74 -6.77
CA LEU A 52 -10.62 6.14 -6.28
C LEU A 52 -10.12 5.06 -7.23
N ARG A 53 -11.01 4.16 -7.66
CA ARG A 53 -10.68 3.08 -8.60
C ARG A 53 -10.12 3.64 -9.90
N GLU A 54 -10.78 4.62 -10.50
CA GLU A 54 -10.32 5.27 -11.73
C GLU A 54 -8.95 5.91 -11.54
N PHE A 55 -8.75 6.63 -10.45
CA PHE A 55 -7.45 7.22 -10.12
C PHE A 55 -6.35 6.15 -10.01
N CYS A 56 -6.58 5.08 -9.27
CA CYS A 56 -5.60 4.02 -9.08
C CYS A 56 -5.28 3.28 -10.39
N LEU A 57 -6.31 2.88 -11.14
CA LEU A 57 -6.13 2.09 -12.36
C LEU A 57 -5.52 2.92 -13.50
N SER A 58 -5.89 4.19 -13.64
CA SER A 58 -5.27 5.06 -14.65
C SER A 58 -3.78 5.28 -14.40
N ASN A 59 -3.37 5.43 -13.14
CA ASN A 59 -1.96 5.55 -12.79
C ASN A 59 -1.22 4.21 -12.97
N LEU A 60 -1.84 3.08 -12.61
CA LEU A 60 -1.28 1.76 -12.85
C LEU A 60 -1.04 1.52 -14.34
N LEU A 61 -2.05 1.75 -15.19
CA LEU A 61 -1.93 1.56 -16.64
C LEU A 61 -0.82 2.43 -17.25
N ARG A 62 -0.72 3.69 -16.81
CA ARG A 62 0.36 4.58 -17.22
C ARG A 62 1.73 4.02 -16.83
N THR A 63 1.87 3.54 -15.60
CA THR A 63 3.11 2.93 -15.09
C THR A 63 3.47 1.68 -15.88
N VAL A 64 2.50 0.79 -16.13
CA VAL A 64 2.71 -0.45 -16.91
C VAL A 64 3.14 -0.12 -18.34
N ALA A 65 2.46 0.83 -18.99
CA ALA A 65 2.81 1.24 -20.36
C ALA A 65 4.25 1.77 -20.43
N GLN A 66 4.61 2.66 -19.49
CA GLN A 66 5.94 3.29 -19.47
C GLN A 66 7.06 2.29 -19.18
N LEU A 67 6.89 1.43 -18.18
CA LEU A 67 7.94 0.50 -17.75
C LEU A 67 8.14 -0.67 -18.73
N ASN A 68 7.11 -1.05 -19.46
CA ASN A 68 7.19 -2.10 -20.48
C ASN A 68 7.40 -1.56 -21.89
N ASN A 69 7.41 -0.26 -22.07
CA ASN A 69 7.46 0.39 -23.38
C ASN A 69 6.34 -0.09 -24.33
N TYR A 70 5.11 -0.26 -23.78
CA TYR A 70 3.95 -0.69 -24.55
C TYR A 70 3.32 0.46 -25.32
N ASP A 71 2.95 0.19 -26.56
CA ASP A 71 2.17 1.10 -27.38
C ASP A 71 0.66 1.05 -27.02
N MET A 72 -0.10 1.96 -27.60
CA MET A 72 -1.55 2.05 -27.37
C MET A 72 -2.33 0.84 -27.88
N ALA A 73 -1.81 0.13 -28.90
CA ALA A 73 -2.46 -1.07 -29.41
C ALA A 73 -2.36 -2.23 -28.42
N THR A 74 -1.17 -2.39 -27.83
CA THR A 74 -0.92 -3.38 -26.75
C THR A 74 -1.73 -3.03 -25.52
N MET A 75 -1.74 -1.76 -25.10
CA MET A 75 -2.47 -1.33 -23.89
C MET A 75 -3.99 -1.59 -23.98
N LYS A 76 -4.59 -1.49 -25.17
CA LYS A 76 -6.02 -1.81 -25.37
C LYS A 76 -6.36 -3.29 -25.20
N GLN A 77 -5.37 -4.18 -25.21
CA GLN A 77 -5.57 -5.62 -25.03
C GLN A 77 -5.42 -6.07 -23.58
N ILE A 78 -4.97 -5.17 -22.69
CA ILE A 78 -4.78 -5.49 -21.27
C ILE A 78 -6.13 -5.55 -20.57
N ASN A 79 -6.44 -6.69 -20.00
CA ASN A 79 -7.53 -6.88 -19.04
C ASN A 79 -6.98 -6.83 -17.63
N ILE A 80 -7.62 -6.04 -16.76
CA ILE A 80 -7.22 -5.90 -15.35
C ILE A 80 -8.25 -6.60 -14.48
N ALA A 81 -7.78 -7.57 -13.68
CA ALA A 81 -8.49 -8.05 -12.50
C ALA A 81 -7.91 -7.37 -11.27
N THR A 82 -8.74 -6.99 -10.32
CA THR A 82 -8.31 -6.26 -9.13
C THR A 82 -8.94 -6.82 -7.88
N ASP A 83 -8.14 -6.98 -6.84
CA ASP A 83 -8.59 -7.07 -5.46
C ASP A 83 -8.22 -5.75 -4.78
N ALA A 84 -9.14 -5.16 -4.02
CA ALA A 84 -8.90 -3.92 -3.31
C ALA A 84 -9.55 -3.96 -1.93
N TRP A 85 -8.85 -3.41 -0.95
CA TRP A 85 -9.34 -3.32 0.43
C TRP A 85 -8.79 -2.07 1.10
N PHE A 86 -9.28 -1.75 2.28
CA PHE A 86 -8.74 -0.67 3.09
C PHE A 86 -8.32 -1.16 4.47
N HIS A 87 -7.36 -0.47 5.03
CA HIS A 87 -6.94 -0.60 6.42
C HIS A 87 -7.30 0.67 7.20
N ILE A 88 -7.75 0.48 8.45
CA ILE A 88 -7.77 1.53 9.44
C ILE A 88 -6.83 1.09 10.56
N THR A 89 -5.74 1.83 10.72
CA THR A 89 -4.72 1.54 11.72
C THR A 89 -4.82 2.56 12.85
N ARG A 90 -4.89 2.09 14.08
CA ARG A 90 -4.88 2.91 15.29
C ARG A 90 -3.51 2.88 15.94
N ARG A 91 -3.34 3.64 17.01
CA ARG A 91 -2.09 3.66 17.76
C ARG A 91 -1.63 2.25 18.11
N ASN A 92 -0.34 1.97 17.89
CA ASN A 92 0.30 0.65 18.00
C ASN A 92 -0.16 -0.40 16.97
N GLY A 93 -1.10 -0.08 16.10
CA GLY A 93 -1.48 -0.96 15.00
C GLY A 93 -0.33 -1.13 14.00
N PHE A 94 -0.15 -2.34 13.50
CA PHE A 94 0.86 -2.66 12.49
C PHE A 94 0.33 -3.70 11.51
N PHE A 95 0.97 -3.78 10.35
CA PHE A 95 0.73 -4.82 9.38
C PHE A 95 2.05 -5.49 9.02
N GLY A 96 2.13 -6.79 9.27
CA GLY A 96 3.36 -7.57 9.17
C GLY A 96 3.91 -7.67 7.75
N ILE A 97 5.13 -8.17 7.66
CA ILE A 97 5.81 -8.38 6.37
C ILE A 97 5.04 -9.38 5.50
N HIS A 98 4.78 -9.00 4.26
CA HIS A 98 4.06 -9.81 3.27
C HIS A 98 4.36 -9.33 1.84
N ASN A 99 3.89 -10.09 0.87
CA ASN A 99 3.81 -9.74 -0.55
C ASN A 99 2.47 -10.24 -1.12
N HIS A 100 2.21 -10.00 -2.40
CA HIS A 100 0.97 -10.39 -3.07
C HIS A 100 1.28 -11.34 -4.24
N PRO A 101 1.54 -12.65 -3.99
CA PRO A 101 2.09 -13.58 -4.99
C PRO A 101 1.17 -13.85 -6.18
N MET A 102 -0.13 -13.56 -6.05
CA MET A 102 -1.12 -13.80 -7.12
C MET A 102 -1.38 -12.57 -8.00
N ALA A 103 -0.67 -11.46 -7.76
CA ALA A 103 -0.81 -10.23 -8.52
C ALA A 103 0.52 -9.83 -9.18
N SER A 104 0.45 -9.08 -10.28
CA SER A 104 1.63 -8.52 -10.95
C SER A 104 2.07 -7.21 -10.30
N TRP A 105 1.09 -6.36 -9.96
CA TRP A 105 1.30 -5.03 -9.41
C TRP A 105 0.45 -4.81 -8.18
N SER A 106 1.00 -4.10 -7.22
CA SER A 106 0.32 -3.66 -6.01
C SER A 106 0.41 -2.15 -5.88
N GLY A 107 -0.55 -1.56 -5.15
CA GLY A 107 -0.55 -0.14 -4.85
C GLY A 107 -1.03 0.13 -3.43
N VAL A 108 -0.49 1.18 -2.82
CA VAL A 108 -0.95 1.72 -1.53
C VAL A 108 -1.33 3.17 -1.74
N TYR A 109 -2.61 3.47 -1.55
CA TYR A 109 -3.15 4.82 -1.56
C TYR A 109 -3.39 5.31 -0.14
N CYS A 110 -2.81 6.45 0.21
CA CYS A 110 -2.97 7.04 1.53
C CYS A 110 -4.19 7.95 1.57
N VAL A 111 -5.24 7.53 2.26
CA VAL A 111 -6.45 8.35 2.50
C VAL A 111 -6.18 9.39 3.58
N ALA A 112 -5.59 8.96 4.69
CA ALA A 112 -5.19 9.82 5.81
C ALA A 112 -3.94 9.23 6.48
N PRO A 113 -2.85 10.00 6.62
CA PRO A 113 -1.57 9.47 7.12
C PRO A 113 -1.57 9.16 8.61
N GLY A 114 -2.54 9.64 9.37
CA GLY A 114 -2.56 9.55 10.83
C GLY A 114 -1.58 10.52 11.51
N GLU A 115 -1.48 10.39 12.82
CA GLU A 115 -0.52 11.15 13.64
C GLU A 115 0.74 10.30 13.85
N HIS A 116 1.88 10.81 13.42
CA HIS A 116 3.16 10.15 13.62
C HIS A 116 3.67 10.43 15.05
N ASP A 117 4.24 9.40 15.68
CA ASP A 117 4.95 9.59 16.93
C ASP A 117 6.31 10.28 16.66
N ALA A 118 6.48 11.51 17.17
CA ALA A 118 7.71 12.27 16.98
C ALA A 118 8.96 11.59 17.59
N ASN A 119 8.77 10.67 18.53
CA ASN A 119 9.86 9.92 19.18
C ASN A 119 10.21 8.62 18.42
N GLN A 120 9.46 8.28 17.39
CA GLN A 120 9.66 7.09 16.57
C GLN A 120 9.84 7.49 15.10
N ALA A 121 11.08 7.56 14.65
CA ALA A 121 11.41 8.00 13.29
C ALA A 121 10.71 7.19 12.19
N ASP A 122 10.31 5.96 12.46
CA ASP A 122 9.65 5.07 11.51
C ASP A 122 8.14 4.89 11.75
N SER A 123 7.54 5.67 12.67
CA SER A 123 6.12 5.60 13.00
C SER A 123 5.24 5.65 11.73
N GLY A 124 4.40 4.64 11.54
CA GLY A 124 3.44 4.53 10.44
C GLY A 124 4.02 4.43 9.03
N LYS A 125 5.35 4.28 8.87
CA LYS A 125 5.96 4.19 7.54
C LYS A 125 5.61 2.88 6.83
N LEU A 126 5.32 3.01 5.54
CA LEU A 126 5.37 1.88 4.61
C LEU A 126 6.83 1.55 4.32
N ARG A 127 7.26 0.34 4.66
CA ARG A 127 8.64 -0.14 4.48
C ARG A 127 8.68 -1.23 3.43
N PHE A 128 9.66 -1.14 2.53
CA PHE A 128 9.99 -2.17 1.55
C PHE A 128 11.27 -2.87 1.93
N VAL A 129 11.25 -4.19 1.87
CA VAL A 129 12.43 -5.01 2.17
C VAL A 129 13.32 -5.05 0.94
N ASN A 130 14.61 -4.80 1.13
CA ASN A 130 15.57 -4.97 0.06
C ASN A 130 15.60 -6.45 -0.38
N PRO A 131 15.29 -6.77 -1.64
CA PRO A 131 15.30 -8.15 -2.12
C PRO A 131 16.70 -8.78 -2.12
N ASN A 132 17.74 -7.97 -2.10
CA ASN A 132 19.11 -8.45 -1.96
C ASN A 132 19.47 -8.64 -0.47
N MET A 133 18.89 -9.64 0.15
CA MET A 133 19.10 -9.94 1.57
C MET A 133 20.57 -10.26 1.92
N ALA A 134 21.33 -10.83 1.00
CA ALA A 134 22.74 -11.12 1.21
C ALA A 134 23.59 -9.85 1.35
N GLY A 135 23.23 -8.76 0.67
CA GLY A 135 23.88 -7.47 0.79
C GLY A 135 23.72 -6.78 2.15
N ASN A 136 22.72 -7.18 2.94
CA ASN A 136 22.47 -6.62 4.28
C ASN A 136 23.29 -7.30 5.39
N MET A 137 24.08 -8.32 5.10
CA MET A 137 24.78 -9.11 6.12
C MET A 137 26.06 -8.46 6.63
N TYR A 138 26.66 -7.56 5.86
CA TYR A 138 27.91 -6.91 6.23
C TYR A 138 27.91 -5.44 5.79
N VAL A 139 28.09 -4.55 6.76
CA VAL A 139 28.21 -3.12 6.54
C VAL A 139 29.49 -2.62 7.22
N ASP A 140 30.36 -2.01 6.46
CA ASP A 140 31.60 -1.38 6.90
C ASP A 140 31.66 0.09 6.51
N VAL A 141 32.79 0.74 6.78
CA VAL A 141 33.00 2.17 6.43
C VAL A 141 32.88 2.43 4.92
N GLY A 142 33.18 1.42 4.08
CA GLY A 142 33.08 1.54 2.62
C GLY A 142 31.65 1.48 2.08
N SER A 143 30.70 0.95 2.87
CA SER A 143 29.31 0.71 2.42
C SER A 143 28.23 1.36 3.29
N ALA A 144 28.57 1.84 4.48
CA ALA A 144 27.61 2.32 5.47
C ALA A 144 26.79 3.55 5.03
N MET A 145 27.32 4.36 4.11
CA MET A 145 26.72 5.63 3.66
C MET A 145 26.39 5.63 2.17
N VAL A 146 26.33 4.46 1.54
CA VAL A 146 25.99 4.36 0.11
C VAL A 146 24.56 4.86 -0.12
N GLN A 147 24.43 5.83 -1.03
CA GLN A 147 23.16 6.47 -1.32
C GLN A 147 22.25 5.63 -2.23
N PRO A 148 20.92 5.79 -2.13
CA PRO A 148 20.01 5.19 -3.10
C PRO A 148 20.37 5.58 -4.54
N PRO A 149 20.19 4.67 -5.52
CA PRO A 149 19.61 3.33 -5.42
C PRO A 149 20.63 2.23 -5.04
N TYR A 150 21.86 2.57 -4.75
CA TYR A 150 22.96 1.61 -4.54
C TYR A 150 23.10 1.15 -3.09
N GLY A 151 22.39 1.80 -2.17
CA GLY A 151 22.38 1.43 -0.76
C GLY A 151 21.68 0.09 -0.51
N MET A 152 22.12 -0.63 0.52
CA MET A 152 21.61 -1.96 0.87
C MET A 152 20.49 -1.92 1.92
N SER A 153 20.04 -0.74 2.33
CA SER A 153 19.00 -0.59 3.34
C SER A 153 17.58 -0.81 2.80
N ASN A 154 16.67 -1.18 3.69
CA ASN A 154 15.25 -1.17 3.39
C ASN A 154 14.77 0.28 3.15
N MET A 155 13.90 0.47 2.16
CA MET A 155 13.31 1.77 1.87
C MET A 155 12.06 2.00 2.70
N GLY A 156 11.88 3.20 3.23
CA GLY A 156 10.70 3.62 4.00
C GLY A 156 10.09 4.91 3.47
N TYR A 157 8.75 4.94 3.41
CA TYR A 157 7.99 6.07 2.91
C TYR A 157 6.94 6.51 3.93
N SER A 158 6.96 7.80 4.28
CA SER A 158 5.85 8.46 4.97
C SER A 158 4.92 9.02 3.89
N LEU A 159 3.73 8.45 3.76
CA LEU A 159 2.78 8.84 2.73
C LEU A 159 1.93 10.02 3.21
N ALA A 160 1.79 11.03 2.37
CA ALA A 160 0.81 12.08 2.57
C ALA A 160 -0.56 11.68 2.00
N ALA A 161 -1.63 12.32 2.48
CA ALA A 161 -2.97 12.10 1.96
C ALA A 161 -3.04 12.35 0.45
N GLY A 162 -3.62 11.41 -0.29
CA GLY A 162 -3.73 11.45 -1.75
C GLY A 162 -2.52 10.87 -2.50
N GLN A 163 -1.48 10.44 -1.81
CA GLN A 163 -0.36 9.78 -2.47
C GLN A 163 -0.66 8.31 -2.76
N LEU A 164 -0.28 7.87 -3.95
CA LEU A 164 -0.32 6.49 -4.41
C LEU A 164 1.10 6.01 -4.68
N VAL A 165 1.51 4.91 -4.07
CA VAL A 165 2.73 4.17 -4.40
C VAL A 165 2.35 2.91 -5.15
N ILE A 166 2.96 2.67 -6.30
CA ILE A 166 2.77 1.48 -7.13
C ILE A 166 4.09 0.70 -7.16
N PHE A 167 4.03 -0.60 -6.97
CA PHE A 167 5.22 -1.46 -6.92
C PHE A 167 4.91 -2.89 -7.42
N PRO A 168 5.93 -3.65 -7.86
CA PRO A 168 5.74 -5.04 -8.22
C PRO A 168 5.27 -5.86 -7.01
N SER A 169 4.26 -6.69 -7.20
CA SER A 169 3.60 -7.42 -6.10
C SER A 169 4.49 -8.43 -5.37
N TRP A 170 5.58 -8.87 -5.98
CA TRP A 170 6.58 -9.75 -5.35
C TRP A 170 7.40 -9.03 -4.25
N LEU A 171 7.42 -7.70 -4.25
CA LEU A 171 8.23 -6.92 -3.31
C LEU A 171 7.63 -6.99 -1.91
N SER A 172 8.39 -7.58 -0.99
CA SER A 172 7.97 -7.69 0.41
C SER A 172 7.92 -6.33 1.09
N HIS A 173 6.84 -6.08 1.80
CA HIS A 173 6.61 -4.80 2.48
C HIS A 173 5.83 -5.00 3.79
N TYR A 174 5.81 -3.96 4.61
CA TYR A 174 5.11 -3.93 5.89
C TYR A 174 4.85 -2.49 6.32
N VAL A 175 3.96 -2.31 7.29
CA VAL A 175 3.67 -0.99 7.89
C VAL A 175 4.10 -1.02 9.35
N MET A 176 4.95 -0.05 9.69
CA MET A 176 5.42 0.14 11.07
C MET A 176 4.29 0.61 11.98
N PRO A 177 4.34 0.28 13.28
CA PRO A 177 3.38 0.82 14.25
C PRO A 177 3.37 2.35 14.27
N PHE A 178 2.18 2.90 14.55
CA PHE A 178 1.99 4.33 14.81
C PHE A 178 2.30 4.69 16.27
#